data_6eed7facb907fd559bf8408ce2a145ce
#
_entry.id   6eed7facb907fd559bf8408ce2a145ce
#
_cell.length_a   1.000
_cell.length_b   1.000
_cell.length_c   1.000
_cell.angle_alpha   90.00
_cell.angle_beta   90.00
_cell.angle_gamma   90.00
#
_symmetry.space_group_name_H-M   'P 1'
#
loop_
_entity.id
_entity.type
_entity.pdbx_description
1 polymer ?
#
loop_
_entity_poly.entity_id
_entity_poly.type
_entity_poly.pdbx_seq_one_letter_code
_entity_poly.pdbx_strand_id
1 'polypeptide(L)'
;MKRTIKFNLFPKKVGGVLVECRPIRMRVCYAGYRVDFRVGYSIEPEKWNEEEGRVISNTKNRFRQTAGEINKAITACEEQIEAIFTRFELLEKRVPTPGELKTAFDEATGKITPATEAEENGQPFYKAYAEFTETMGRLNDWTKATYTKFNSLRKHLEAFNKNLTFDEINEVTLQKFITSLHKADLRNTTISKNMSFLRWFLRWAHHKGYNPSNVHETFKPKFKGADGNAKEIIYLEWEELFNLYSFKFPPSRSSLEAVRDVFCFCCFTGLRYSDVAKLRRSDVKKDYISVVTQKTVDGLIIELNKYSRAILKKYENIGLPNDKALPVISNVKMNEHLKVMGKWRVSTNLQGSYISRGMFGTKKYYRNTPFLPPIAADVLLS
;
A
#
# COMPACT_ATOMS: atom_id res chain seq x y z
N MET A 1 3.58 -6.44 49.48
CA MET A 1 4.88 -6.45 48.73
C MET A 1 5.53 -5.09 48.75
N LYS A 2 6.88 -4.95 48.78
CA LYS A 2 7.55 -3.65 48.82
C LYS A 2 7.45 -3.00 47.44
N ARG A 3 6.79 -1.83 47.36
CA ARG A 3 6.63 -1.01 46.15
C ARG A 3 6.86 0.46 46.48
N THR A 4 7.24 1.23 45.49
CA THR A 4 7.49 2.69 45.61
C THR A 4 6.73 3.39 44.53
N ILE A 5 5.88 4.35 44.91
CA ILE A 5 5.15 5.24 44.01
C ILE A 5 5.71 6.64 44.15
N LYS A 6 6.18 7.24 43.05
CA LYS A 6 6.71 8.62 43.05
C LYS A 6 6.10 9.41 41.92
N PHE A 7 5.83 10.67 42.18
CA PHE A 7 5.34 11.61 41.18
C PHE A 7 6.46 12.58 40.82
N ASN A 8 6.69 12.78 39.51
CA ASN A 8 7.77 13.65 39.01
C ASN A 8 7.29 14.45 37.79
N LEU A 9 7.90 15.61 37.58
CA LEU A 9 7.71 16.37 36.35
C LEU A 9 8.57 15.78 35.22
N PHE A 10 7.93 15.50 34.08
CA PHE A 10 8.64 14.97 32.93
C PHE A 10 9.09 16.12 32.01
N PRO A 11 10.41 16.23 31.71
CA PRO A 11 10.91 17.28 30.82
C PRO A 11 10.44 17.01 29.38
N LYS A 12 9.62 17.91 28.85
CA LYS A 12 9.13 17.86 27.46
C LYS A 12 9.82 18.96 26.65
N LYS A 13 10.42 18.60 25.52
CA LYS A 13 10.99 19.54 24.55
C LYS A 13 10.09 19.60 23.31
N VAL A 14 9.84 20.80 22.81
CA VAL A 14 9.16 21.04 21.53
C VAL A 14 10.04 21.97 20.72
N GLY A 15 10.49 21.51 19.55
CA GLY A 15 11.44 22.27 18.73
C GLY A 15 12.81 22.54 19.39
N GLY A 16 13.27 21.63 20.30
CA GLY A 16 14.52 21.79 21.04
C GLY A 16 14.44 22.63 22.32
N VAL A 17 13.33 23.35 22.57
CA VAL A 17 13.12 24.22 23.75
C VAL A 17 12.30 23.45 24.78
N LEU A 18 12.71 23.56 26.06
CA LEU A 18 11.95 23.01 27.20
C LEU A 18 10.61 23.74 27.34
N VAL A 19 9.52 22.98 27.42
CA VAL A 19 8.18 23.53 27.64
C VAL A 19 8.08 24.00 29.09
N GLU A 20 7.58 25.24 29.31
CA GLU A 20 7.42 25.84 30.62
C GLU A 20 6.52 24.99 31.55
N CYS A 21 5.42 24.47 31.02
CA CYS A 21 4.46 23.66 31.78
C CYS A 21 4.74 22.17 31.51
N ARG A 22 5.21 21.42 32.51
CA ARG A 22 5.64 20.03 32.39
C ARG A 22 4.58 19.04 32.85
N PRO A 23 4.39 17.91 32.09
CA PRO A 23 3.43 16.89 32.48
C PRO A 23 3.88 16.15 33.74
N ILE A 24 2.91 15.88 34.61
CA ILE A 24 3.09 15.06 35.83
C ILE A 24 3.02 13.60 35.46
N ARG A 25 4.01 12.83 35.89
CA ARG A 25 4.06 11.36 35.74
C ARG A 25 4.19 10.69 37.08
N MET A 26 3.42 9.62 37.22
CA MET A 26 3.52 8.67 38.32
C MET A 26 4.47 7.54 37.92
N ARG A 27 5.47 7.27 38.72
CA ARG A 27 6.43 6.17 38.57
C ARG A 27 6.19 5.14 39.65
N VAL A 28 5.97 3.91 39.24
CA VAL A 28 5.78 2.75 40.10
C VAL A 28 6.95 1.79 39.93
N CYS A 29 7.68 1.53 41.02
CA CYS A 29 8.78 0.56 41.05
C CYS A 29 8.42 -0.58 41.99
N TYR A 30 8.51 -1.82 41.50
CA TYR A 30 8.20 -3.06 42.25
C TYR A 30 8.85 -4.28 41.60
N ALA A 31 9.25 -5.25 42.33
CA ALA A 31 9.82 -6.54 41.87
C ALA A 31 10.89 -6.39 40.76
N GLY A 32 11.70 -5.31 40.79
CA GLY A 32 12.69 -5.02 39.75
C GLY A 32 12.14 -4.33 38.51
N TYR A 33 10.82 -4.16 38.40
CA TYR A 33 10.18 -3.44 37.28
C TYR A 33 10.01 -1.95 37.60
N ARG A 34 10.00 -1.14 36.54
CA ARG A 34 9.70 0.29 36.57
C ARG A 34 8.65 0.61 35.51
N VAL A 35 7.52 1.18 35.94
CA VAL A 35 6.41 1.55 35.08
C VAL A 35 6.06 3.00 35.30
N ASP A 36 5.96 3.77 34.24
CA ASP A 36 5.60 5.20 34.28
C ASP A 36 4.17 5.41 33.72
N PHE A 37 3.34 6.16 34.45
CA PHE A 37 1.95 6.50 34.09
C PHE A 37 1.79 8.02 33.91
N ARG A 38 0.84 8.45 33.09
CA ARG A 38 0.47 9.86 32.95
C ARG A 38 -0.68 10.18 33.89
N VAL A 39 -0.53 11.25 34.68
CA VAL A 39 -1.60 11.73 35.58
C VAL A 39 -2.67 12.53 34.82
N GLY A 40 -2.32 13.05 33.62
CA GLY A 40 -3.23 13.84 32.80
C GLY A 40 -3.12 15.34 33.02
N TYR A 41 -2.34 15.80 34.00
CA TYR A 41 -2.11 17.20 34.34
C TYR A 41 -0.68 17.64 34.06
N SER A 42 -0.51 18.95 33.90
CA SER A 42 0.80 19.59 33.72
C SER A 42 0.89 20.81 34.61
N ILE A 43 2.11 21.10 35.12
CA ILE A 43 2.34 22.23 36.02
C ILE A 43 3.70 22.88 35.70
N GLU A 44 3.85 24.13 36.02
CA GLU A 44 5.13 24.85 35.99
C GLU A 44 6.02 24.35 37.12
N PRO A 45 7.36 24.13 36.87
CA PRO A 45 8.28 23.59 37.86
C PRO A 45 8.34 24.34 39.16
N GLU A 46 8.16 25.67 39.12
CA GLU A 46 8.19 26.57 40.27
C GLU A 46 7.00 26.36 41.25
N LYS A 47 5.92 25.71 40.76
CA LYS A 47 4.72 25.42 41.53
C LYS A 47 4.65 23.93 41.96
N TRP A 48 5.75 23.20 41.81
CA TRP A 48 5.85 21.80 42.11
C TRP A 48 6.77 21.54 43.30
N ASN A 49 6.28 20.83 44.32
CA ASN A 49 7.11 20.33 45.40
C ASN A 49 7.64 18.95 45.06
N GLU A 50 8.94 18.84 44.81
CA GLU A 50 9.61 17.59 44.40
C GLU A 50 9.68 16.55 45.55
N GLU A 51 9.81 17.00 46.80
CA GLU A 51 9.87 16.13 47.97
C GLU A 51 8.55 15.45 48.25
N GLU A 52 7.47 16.17 48.20
CA GLU A 52 6.11 15.66 48.41
C GLU A 52 5.50 15.03 47.18
N GLY A 53 5.99 15.34 45.98
CA GLY A 53 5.42 14.92 44.69
C GLY A 53 4.00 15.52 44.49
N ARG A 54 3.81 16.80 44.87
CA ARG A 54 2.53 17.51 44.89
C ARG A 54 2.66 18.93 44.36
N VAL A 55 1.56 19.48 43.92
CA VAL A 55 1.46 20.91 43.53
C VAL A 55 1.30 21.78 44.77
N ILE A 56 2.06 22.88 44.84
CA ILE A 56 2.06 23.83 45.95
C ILE A 56 0.64 24.43 46.11
N SER A 57 0.13 24.45 47.34
CA SER A 57 -1.20 24.93 47.68
C SER A 57 -1.42 26.38 47.21
N ASN A 58 -2.67 26.72 46.91
CA ASN A 58 -3.09 28.04 46.43
C ASN A 58 -2.49 28.51 45.11
N THR A 59 -1.95 27.57 44.30
CA THR A 59 -1.47 27.85 42.94
C THR A 59 -2.44 27.36 41.87
N LYS A 60 -2.30 27.88 40.65
CA LYS A 60 -3.02 27.43 39.45
C LYS A 60 -2.01 27.28 38.32
N ASN A 61 -2.21 26.25 37.47
CA ASN A 61 -1.41 26.12 36.25
C ASN A 61 -1.90 27.13 35.17
N ARG A 62 -1.17 27.21 34.05
CA ARG A 62 -1.53 28.09 32.91
C ARG A 62 -2.92 27.76 32.29
N PHE A 63 -3.47 26.58 32.54
CA PHE A 63 -4.77 26.15 32.09
C PHE A 63 -5.90 26.48 33.11
N ARG A 64 -5.61 27.28 34.15
CA ARG A 64 -6.50 27.69 35.23
C ARG A 64 -6.97 26.55 36.15
N GLN A 65 -6.34 25.37 36.09
CA GLN A 65 -6.60 24.25 36.98
C GLN A 65 -5.94 24.51 38.34
N THR A 66 -6.67 24.27 39.42
CA THR A 66 -6.20 24.57 40.79
C THR A 66 -5.30 23.46 41.34
N ALA A 67 -4.43 23.80 42.28
CA ALA A 67 -3.60 22.81 42.99
C ALA A 67 -4.45 21.71 43.67
N GLY A 68 -5.63 22.07 44.20
CA GLY A 68 -6.57 21.13 44.82
C GLY A 68 -7.06 20.07 43.82
N GLU A 69 -7.46 20.47 42.61
CA GLU A 69 -7.91 19.56 41.56
C GLU A 69 -6.77 18.63 41.12
N ILE A 70 -5.56 19.17 40.91
CA ILE A 70 -4.42 18.39 40.45
C ILE A 70 -3.98 17.42 41.57
N ASN A 71 -3.87 17.85 42.80
CA ASN A 71 -3.47 16.98 43.92
C ASN A 71 -4.52 15.91 44.21
N LYS A 72 -5.81 16.20 44.06
CA LYS A 72 -6.87 15.18 44.14
C LYS A 72 -6.71 14.10 43.06
N ALA A 73 -6.37 14.48 41.84
CA ALA A 73 -6.11 13.51 40.76
C ALA A 73 -4.84 12.68 41.02
N ILE A 74 -3.82 13.26 41.60
CA ILE A 74 -2.60 12.55 42.00
C ILE A 74 -2.92 11.50 43.05
N THR A 75 -3.67 11.85 44.10
CA THR A 75 -4.12 10.92 45.16
C THR A 75 -5.00 9.81 44.59
N ALA A 76 -5.94 10.13 43.70
CA ALA A 76 -6.78 9.13 43.07
C ALA A 76 -5.95 8.11 42.24
N CYS A 77 -4.90 8.56 41.52
CA CYS A 77 -4.01 7.66 40.80
C CYS A 77 -3.23 6.73 41.76
N GLU A 78 -2.81 7.24 42.91
CA GLU A 78 -2.11 6.46 43.94
C GLU A 78 -3.02 5.39 44.53
N GLU A 79 -4.24 5.75 44.95
CA GLU A 79 -5.25 4.84 45.48
C GLU A 79 -5.59 3.71 44.50
N GLN A 80 -5.72 4.04 43.21
CA GLN A 80 -6.01 3.02 42.19
C GLN A 80 -4.88 2.03 41.97
N ILE A 81 -3.62 2.48 41.93
CA ILE A 81 -2.47 1.60 41.85
C ILE A 81 -2.43 0.65 43.06
N GLU A 82 -2.67 1.18 44.29
CA GLU A 82 -2.71 0.36 45.52
C GLU A 82 -3.84 -0.68 45.44
N ALA A 83 -5.04 -0.30 44.99
CA ALA A 83 -6.16 -1.21 44.79
C ALA A 83 -5.85 -2.34 43.78
N ILE A 84 -5.17 -2.01 42.70
CA ILE A 84 -4.77 -3.00 41.69
C ILE A 84 -3.78 -3.99 42.27
N PHE A 85 -2.74 -3.54 42.99
CA PHE A 85 -1.80 -4.44 43.63
C PHE A 85 -2.48 -5.31 44.67
N THR A 86 -3.38 -4.74 45.49
CA THR A 86 -4.17 -5.50 46.46
C THR A 86 -4.98 -6.62 45.79
N ARG A 87 -5.62 -6.34 44.66
CA ARG A 87 -6.35 -7.32 43.87
C ARG A 87 -5.45 -8.50 43.44
N PHE A 88 -4.28 -8.19 42.83
CA PHE A 88 -3.34 -9.24 42.39
C PHE A 88 -2.76 -10.03 43.55
N GLU A 89 -2.42 -9.36 44.65
CA GLU A 89 -1.87 -10.03 45.85
C GLU A 89 -2.88 -10.93 46.56
N LEU A 90 -4.15 -10.51 46.66
CA LEU A 90 -5.19 -11.26 47.36
C LEU A 90 -5.85 -12.34 46.50
N LEU A 91 -6.21 -12.03 45.26
CA LEU A 91 -6.96 -12.96 44.39
C LEU A 91 -6.05 -13.86 43.57
N GLU A 92 -4.97 -13.36 43.04
CA GLU A 92 -4.10 -14.09 42.12
C GLU A 92 -2.82 -14.62 42.83
N LYS A 93 -2.55 -14.18 44.07
CA LYS A 93 -1.37 -14.54 44.86
C LYS A 93 -0.03 -14.38 44.14
N ARG A 94 0.02 -13.41 43.20
CA ARG A 94 1.19 -13.08 42.41
C ARG A 94 1.33 -11.56 42.20
N VAL A 95 2.41 -11.16 41.58
CA VAL A 95 2.68 -9.77 41.20
C VAL A 95 2.25 -9.55 39.76
N PRO A 96 1.60 -8.43 39.45
CA PRO A 96 1.27 -8.10 38.08
C PRO A 96 2.55 -7.89 37.23
N THR A 97 2.51 -8.31 35.98
CA THR A 97 3.50 -7.91 35.00
C THR A 97 3.33 -6.42 34.65
N PRO A 98 4.34 -5.74 34.08
CA PRO A 98 4.22 -4.34 33.66
C PRO A 98 3.04 -4.07 32.69
N GLY A 99 2.72 -5.02 31.82
CA GLY A 99 1.58 -4.96 30.90
C GLY A 99 0.25 -5.03 31.64
N GLU A 100 0.08 -6.03 32.50
CA GLU A 100 -1.14 -6.20 33.32
C GLU A 100 -1.39 -5.00 34.24
N LEU A 101 -0.33 -4.44 34.85
CA LEU A 101 -0.46 -3.27 35.70
C LEU A 101 -0.94 -2.04 34.89
N LYS A 102 -0.43 -1.84 33.67
CA LYS A 102 -0.88 -0.76 32.80
C LYS A 102 -2.33 -0.94 32.38
N THR A 103 -2.70 -2.13 31.90
CA THR A 103 -4.08 -2.44 31.50
C THR A 103 -5.05 -2.23 32.64
N ALA A 104 -4.76 -2.79 33.82
CA ALA A 104 -5.63 -2.64 35.00
C ALA A 104 -5.76 -1.18 35.47
N PHE A 105 -4.70 -0.37 35.36
CA PHE A 105 -4.74 1.05 35.72
C PHE A 105 -5.54 1.86 34.70
N ASP A 106 -5.41 1.58 33.42
CA ASP A 106 -6.17 2.25 32.36
C ASP A 106 -7.66 1.89 32.42
N GLU A 107 -8.01 0.63 32.77
CA GLU A 107 -9.37 0.21 33.08
C GLU A 107 -9.93 0.96 34.29
N ALA A 108 -9.20 1.01 35.41
CA ALA A 108 -9.64 1.65 36.65
C ALA A 108 -9.79 3.17 36.54
N THR A 109 -8.99 3.82 35.67
CA THR A 109 -9.06 5.28 35.46
C THR A 109 -10.04 5.69 34.37
N GLY A 110 -10.79 4.74 33.77
CA GLY A 110 -11.66 5.01 32.63
C GLY A 110 -10.89 5.55 31.40
N LYS A 111 -9.57 5.39 31.40
CA LYS A 111 -8.70 5.73 30.27
C LYS A 111 -8.69 4.67 29.18
N ILE A 112 -9.35 3.56 29.38
CA ILE A 112 -9.83 2.73 28.30
C ILE A 112 -11.03 3.43 27.68
N THR A 113 -10.76 4.52 27.02
CA THR A 113 -11.49 4.84 25.80
C THR A 113 -10.99 3.84 24.77
N PRO A 114 -11.85 3.36 23.84
CA PRO A 114 -11.46 2.48 22.72
C PRO A 114 -10.26 2.98 21.91
N ALA A 115 -9.77 4.20 22.16
CA ALA A 115 -8.63 4.83 21.51
C ALA A 115 -7.24 4.34 21.99
N THR A 116 -7.12 3.71 23.17
CA THR A 116 -5.79 3.30 23.69
C THR A 116 -5.42 1.88 23.29
N GLU A 117 -6.41 1.00 23.11
CA GLU A 117 -6.21 -0.29 22.44
C GLU A 117 -5.95 -0.11 20.93
N ALA A 118 -6.45 0.99 20.34
CA ALA A 118 -6.25 1.33 18.95
C ALA A 118 -4.83 1.80 18.61
N GLU A 119 -4.06 2.33 19.57
CA GLU A 119 -2.67 2.74 19.34
C GLU A 119 -1.65 1.59 19.46
N GLU A 120 -1.94 0.53 20.25
CA GLU A 120 -1.08 -0.67 20.33
C GLU A 120 -1.52 -1.78 19.35
N ASN A 121 -2.81 -1.84 18.94
CA ASN A 121 -3.35 -2.88 18.06
C ASN A 121 -3.87 -2.38 16.69
N GLY A 122 -3.62 -1.14 16.33
CA GLY A 122 -4.18 -0.50 15.13
C GLY A 122 -5.68 -0.24 15.25
N GLN A 123 -6.20 0.80 14.58
CA GLN A 123 -7.62 1.11 14.53
C GLN A 123 -8.42 -0.13 14.10
N PRO A 124 -9.60 -0.39 14.68
CA PRO A 124 -10.42 -1.55 14.30
C PRO A 124 -10.63 -1.68 12.80
N PHE A 125 -10.79 -0.55 12.09
CA PHE A 125 -10.91 -0.52 10.63
C PHE A 125 -9.63 -1.03 9.94
N TYR A 126 -8.47 -0.52 10.31
CA TYR A 126 -7.20 -0.91 9.68
C TYR A 126 -6.72 -2.30 10.14
N LYS A 127 -7.09 -2.73 11.35
CA LYS A 127 -6.87 -4.10 11.82
C LYS A 127 -7.71 -5.09 10.99
N ALA A 128 -8.98 -4.79 10.81
CA ALA A 128 -9.86 -5.57 9.94
C ALA A 128 -9.39 -5.56 8.47
N TYR A 129 -8.83 -4.42 8.00
CA TYR A 129 -8.24 -4.34 6.66
C TYR A 129 -7.00 -5.24 6.51
N ALA A 130 -6.15 -5.31 7.52
CA ALA A 130 -4.99 -6.21 7.55
C ALA A 130 -5.44 -7.68 7.56
N GLU A 131 -6.40 -8.04 8.40
CA GLU A 131 -7.01 -9.38 8.45
C GLU A 131 -7.62 -9.76 7.10
N PHE A 132 -8.36 -8.85 6.47
CA PHE A 132 -8.92 -9.04 5.13
C PHE A 132 -7.84 -9.35 4.10
N THR A 133 -6.79 -8.53 4.04
CA THR A 133 -5.72 -8.71 3.06
C THR A 133 -4.97 -10.02 3.26
N GLU A 134 -4.76 -10.44 4.50
CA GLU A 134 -4.13 -11.71 4.82
C GLU A 134 -5.04 -12.90 4.48
N THR A 135 -6.29 -12.88 4.93
CA THR A 135 -7.25 -13.96 4.73
C THR A 135 -7.57 -14.15 3.26
N MET A 136 -7.93 -13.06 2.56
CA MET A 136 -8.28 -13.11 1.14
C MET A 136 -7.07 -13.36 0.26
N GLY A 137 -5.89 -12.90 0.69
CA GLY A 137 -4.64 -13.17 0.02
C GLY A 137 -4.28 -14.65 0.02
N ARG A 138 -4.44 -15.33 1.14
CA ARG A 138 -4.25 -16.79 1.25
C ARG A 138 -5.32 -17.57 0.48
N LEU A 139 -6.59 -17.18 0.64
CA LEU A 139 -7.72 -17.88 0.02
C LEU A 139 -7.67 -17.82 -1.52
N ASN A 140 -7.17 -16.73 -2.09
CA ASN A 140 -7.14 -16.49 -3.55
C ASN A 140 -5.73 -16.51 -4.13
N ASP A 141 -4.73 -17.03 -3.43
CA ASP A 141 -3.33 -17.11 -3.88
C ASP A 141 -2.81 -15.81 -4.49
N TRP A 142 -2.97 -14.69 -3.75
CA TRP A 142 -2.59 -13.38 -4.27
C TRP A 142 -1.11 -13.29 -4.58
N THR A 143 -0.82 -12.79 -5.77
CA THR A 143 0.56 -12.44 -6.14
C THR A 143 1.04 -11.21 -5.37
N LYS A 144 2.36 -11.03 -5.29
CA LYS A 144 2.97 -9.82 -4.71
C LYS A 144 2.41 -8.52 -5.32
N ALA A 145 2.10 -8.54 -6.62
CA ALA A 145 1.49 -7.39 -7.31
C ALA A 145 0.07 -7.09 -6.80
N THR A 146 -0.71 -8.11 -6.44
CA THR A 146 -2.05 -7.92 -5.85
C THR A 146 -1.95 -7.31 -4.46
N TYR A 147 -1.07 -7.84 -3.59
CA TYR A 147 -0.81 -7.22 -2.28
C TYR A 147 -0.37 -5.75 -2.40
N THR A 148 0.47 -5.42 -3.38
CA THR A 148 0.90 -4.02 -3.62
C THR A 148 -0.28 -3.10 -3.95
N LYS A 149 -1.30 -3.58 -4.69
CA LYS A 149 -2.51 -2.79 -4.99
C LYS A 149 -3.32 -2.49 -3.72
N PHE A 150 -3.53 -3.50 -2.86
CA PHE A 150 -4.23 -3.30 -1.59
C PHE A 150 -3.42 -2.43 -0.62
N ASN A 151 -2.11 -2.57 -0.57
CA ASN A 151 -1.25 -1.67 0.21
C ASN A 151 -1.31 -0.22 -0.29
N SER A 152 -1.44 0.00 -1.60
CA SER A 152 -1.64 1.35 -2.16
C SER A 152 -2.99 1.93 -1.74
N LEU A 153 -4.07 1.15 -1.78
CA LEU A 153 -5.37 1.57 -1.27
C LEU A 153 -5.29 1.92 0.22
N ARG A 154 -4.64 1.09 1.04
CA ARG A 154 -4.44 1.36 2.47
C ARG A 154 -3.74 2.70 2.68
N LYS A 155 -2.66 2.98 1.96
CA LYS A 155 -1.95 4.28 2.04
C LYS A 155 -2.86 5.45 1.70
N HIS A 156 -3.72 5.33 0.70
CA HIS A 156 -4.69 6.37 0.36
C HIS A 156 -5.74 6.57 1.45
N LEU A 157 -6.22 5.50 2.07
CA LEU A 157 -7.15 5.57 3.20
C LEU A 157 -6.50 6.21 4.44
N GLU A 158 -5.27 5.81 4.79
CA GLU A 158 -4.51 6.39 5.90
C GLU A 158 -4.17 7.87 5.67
N ALA A 159 -3.88 8.26 4.43
CA ALA A 159 -3.67 9.67 4.06
C ALA A 159 -4.96 10.49 4.14
N PHE A 160 -6.12 9.88 3.88
CA PHE A 160 -7.42 10.51 4.00
C PHE A 160 -7.86 10.67 5.47
N ASN A 161 -7.83 9.59 6.25
CA ASN A 161 -8.14 9.59 7.68
C ASN A 161 -7.42 8.42 8.38
N LYS A 162 -6.41 8.73 9.21
CA LYS A 162 -5.67 7.73 9.99
C LYS A 162 -6.52 7.02 11.05
N ASN A 163 -7.59 7.67 11.48
CA ASN A 163 -8.47 7.19 12.54
C ASN A 163 -9.85 6.80 12.00
N LEU A 164 -9.92 6.33 10.76
CA LEU A 164 -11.16 5.93 10.11
C LEU A 164 -11.80 4.76 10.86
N THR A 165 -13.11 4.89 11.16
CA THR A 165 -13.92 3.84 11.81
C THR A 165 -15.01 3.34 10.88
N PHE A 166 -15.58 2.16 11.16
CA PHE A 166 -16.69 1.63 10.35
C PHE A 166 -17.97 2.47 10.47
N ASP A 167 -18.20 3.12 11.63
CA ASP A 167 -19.35 3.98 11.85
C ASP A 167 -19.33 5.24 11.00
N GLU A 168 -18.12 5.69 10.62
CA GLU A 168 -17.93 6.83 9.72
C GLU A 168 -18.13 6.45 8.24
N ILE A 169 -18.20 5.16 7.91
CA ILE A 169 -18.35 4.70 6.52
C ILE A 169 -19.78 4.90 6.04
N ASN A 170 -20.03 6.03 5.41
CA ASN A 170 -21.28 6.38 4.75
C ASN A 170 -21.01 7.00 3.37
N GLU A 171 -22.04 7.30 2.60
CA GLU A 171 -21.91 7.86 1.25
C GLU A 171 -21.13 9.18 1.22
N VAL A 172 -21.35 10.05 2.22
CA VAL A 172 -20.67 11.36 2.32
C VAL A 172 -19.16 11.17 2.53
N THR A 173 -18.78 10.25 3.41
CA THR A 173 -17.38 9.93 3.67
C THR A 173 -16.71 9.32 2.43
N LEU A 174 -17.39 8.41 1.72
CA LEU A 174 -16.88 7.83 0.48
C LEU A 174 -16.75 8.89 -0.63
N GLN A 175 -17.65 9.87 -0.73
CA GLN A 175 -17.51 11.01 -1.65
C GLN A 175 -16.32 11.88 -1.30
N LYS A 176 -16.09 12.18 0.00
CA LYS A 176 -14.90 12.91 0.47
C LYS A 176 -13.62 12.15 0.15
N PHE A 177 -13.62 10.83 0.31
CA PHE A 177 -12.48 9.98 -0.06
C PHE A 177 -12.21 10.05 -1.58
N ILE A 178 -13.22 9.94 -2.44
CA ILE A 178 -13.07 10.13 -3.89
C ILE A 178 -12.48 11.50 -4.20
N THR A 179 -12.97 12.55 -3.54
CA THR A 179 -12.45 13.92 -3.72
C THR A 179 -10.98 14.02 -3.31
N SER A 180 -10.56 13.31 -2.25
CA SER A 180 -9.15 13.26 -1.83
C SER A 180 -8.26 12.57 -2.87
N LEU A 181 -8.76 11.51 -3.52
CA LEU A 181 -8.06 10.81 -4.59
C LEU A 181 -7.92 11.68 -5.85
N HIS A 182 -8.93 12.51 -6.17
CA HIS A 182 -8.82 13.51 -7.24
C HIS A 182 -7.80 14.60 -6.91
N LYS A 183 -7.76 15.08 -5.65
CA LYS A 183 -6.73 16.04 -5.21
C LYS A 183 -5.32 15.46 -5.28
N ALA A 184 -5.16 14.15 -5.16
CA ALA A 184 -3.90 13.42 -5.39
C ALA A 184 -3.60 13.18 -6.88
N ASP A 185 -4.31 13.82 -7.80
CA ASP A 185 -4.16 13.74 -9.27
C ASP A 185 -4.30 12.31 -9.83
N LEU A 186 -5.09 11.46 -9.19
CA LEU A 186 -5.36 10.11 -9.69
C LEU A 186 -6.38 10.14 -10.83
N ARG A 187 -6.11 9.35 -11.87
CA ARG A 187 -7.05 9.18 -13.00
C ARG A 187 -8.32 8.46 -12.56
N ASN A 188 -9.45 8.78 -13.18
CA ASN A 188 -10.75 8.15 -12.92
C ASN A 188 -10.71 6.62 -13.00
N THR A 189 -9.91 6.04 -13.89
CA THR A 189 -9.71 4.58 -13.99
C THR A 189 -9.03 4.00 -12.75
N THR A 190 -8.08 4.73 -12.15
CA THR A 190 -7.40 4.34 -10.91
C THR A 190 -8.33 4.49 -9.71
N ILE A 191 -9.09 5.59 -9.65
CA ILE A 191 -10.08 5.83 -8.58
C ILE A 191 -11.15 4.75 -8.61
N SER A 192 -11.70 4.41 -9.78
CA SER A 192 -12.68 3.35 -9.95
C SER A 192 -12.16 1.99 -9.43
N LYS A 193 -10.90 1.64 -9.72
CA LYS A 193 -10.26 0.42 -9.21
C LYS A 193 -10.11 0.45 -7.68
N ASN A 194 -9.65 1.56 -7.12
CA ASN A 194 -9.55 1.72 -5.66
C ASN A 194 -10.92 1.59 -4.98
N MET A 195 -11.96 2.19 -5.55
CA MET A 195 -13.32 2.05 -5.04
C MET A 195 -13.84 0.61 -5.14
N SER A 196 -13.47 -0.13 -6.19
CA SER A 196 -13.82 -1.56 -6.32
C SER A 196 -13.14 -2.42 -5.25
N PHE A 197 -11.87 -2.17 -4.94
CA PHE A 197 -11.15 -2.86 -3.87
C PHE A 197 -11.70 -2.49 -2.48
N LEU A 198 -11.98 -1.21 -2.25
CA LEU A 198 -12.59 -0.76 -1.00
C LEU A 198 -13.97 -1.40 -0.80
N ARG A 199 -14.79 -1.47 -1.85
CA ARG A 199 -16.10 -2.11 -1.80
C ARG A 199 -15.99 -3.61 -1.48
N TRP A 200 -15.00 -4.30 -2.02
CA TRP A 200 -14.75 -5.70 -1.71
C TRP A 200 -14.39 -5.89 -0.22
N PHE A 201 -13.50 -5.06 0.30
CA PHE A 201 -13.17 -5.06 1.73
C PHE A 201 -14.39 -4.76 2.61
N LEU A 202 -15.18 -3.72 2.30
CA LEU A 202 -16.36 -3.35 3.09
C LEU A 202 -17.44 -4.45 3.09
N ARG A 203 -17.62 -5.15 1.97
CA ARG A 203 -18.51 -6.33 1.89
C ARG A 203 -18.01 -7.46 2.78
N TRP A 204 -16.74 -7.78 2.73
CA TRP A 204 -16.14 -8.79 3.60
C TRP A 204 -16.28 -8.42 5.07
N ALA A 205 -16.00 -7.17 5.43
CA ALA A 205 -16.15 -6.66 6.79
C ALA A 205 -17.60 -6.70 7.27
N HIS A 206 -18.57 -6.45 6.39
CA HIS A 206 -20.00 -6.58 6.68
C HIS A 206 -20.37 -8.05 6.99
N HIS A 207 -19.91 -8.99 6.18
CA HIS A 207 -20.13 -10.43 6.43
C HIS A 207 -19.48 -10.92 7.71
N LYS A 208 -18.39 -10.30 8.14
CA LYS A 208 -17.72 -10.58 9.41
C LYS A 208 -18.36 -9.90 10.63
N GLY A 209 -19.36 -9.05 10.43
CA GLY A 209 -20.01 -8.26 11.47
C GLY A 209 -19.22 -7.04 11.95
N TYR A 210 -18.09 -6.69 11.29
CA TYR A 210 -17.28 -5.51 11.64
C TYR A 210 -17.90 -4.21 11.11
N ASN A 211 -18.56 -4.27 9.97
CA ASN A 211 -19.19 -3.13 9.31
C ASN A 211 -20.72 -3.25 9.37
N PRO A 212 -21.42 -2.43 10.17
CA PRO A 212 -22.88 -2.46 10.24
C PRO A 212 -23.55 -1.89 8.98
N SER A 213 -22.82 -1.07 8.21
CA SER A 213 -23.35 -0.40 7.03
C SER A 213 -23.29 -1.27 5.78
N ASN A 214 -24.33 -1.19 4.94
CA ASN A 214 -24.38 -1.82 3.62
C ASN A 214 -24.07 -0.83 2.48
N VAL A 215 -23.47 0.31 2.77
CA VAL A 215 -23.12 1.36 1.79
C VAL A 215 -22.32 0.85 0.60
N HIS A 216 -21.58 -0.25 0.77
CA HIS A 216 -20.85 -0.92 -0.30
C HIS A 216 -21.75 -1.48 -1.40
N GLU A 217 -23.02 -1.69 -1.14
CA GLU A 217 -24.00 -2.16 -2.13
C GLU A 217 -24.72 -1.00 -2.83
N THR A 218 -25.05 0.05 -2.08
CA THR A 218 -25.82 1.20 -2.54
C THR A 218 -24.98 2.22 -3.27
N PHE A 219 -23.78 2.53 -2.75
CA PHE A 219 -22.90 3.55 -3.31
C PHE A 219 -22.10 3.03 -4.51
N LYS A 220 -22.57 3.36 -5.73
CA LYS A 220 -21.96 2.96 -7.01
C LYS A 220 -21.62 4.17 -7.87
N PRO A 221 -20.56 4.93 -7.52
CA PRO A 221 -20.20 6.14 -8.26
C PRO A 221 -19.78 5.78 -9.69
N LYS A 222 -20.22 6.60 -10.66
CA LYS A 222 -19.81 6.50 -12.05
C LYS A 222 -18.63 7.44 -12.30
N PHE A 223 -17.60 6.94 -12.96
CA PHE A 223 -16.41 7.71 -13.30
C PHE A 223 -16.32 7.88 -14.81
N LYS A 224 -16.35 9.13 -15.27
CA LYS A 224 -16.25 9.44 -16.71
C LYS A 224 -14.94 8.90 -17.29
N GLY A 225 -15.04 8.11 -18.37
CA GLY A 225 -13.87 7.51 -19.05
C GLY A 225 -13.20 6.35 -18.30
N ALA A 226 -13.83 5.83 -17.24
CA ALA A 226 -13.36 4.63 -16.55
C ALA A 226 -13.90 3.33 -17.16
N ASP A 227 -14.97 3.42 -17.94
CA ASP A 227 -15.55 2.26 -18.62
C ASP A 227 -14.63 1.79 -19.73
N GLY A 228 -14.20 0.53 -19.66
CA GLY A 228 -13.22 -0.06 -20.59
C GLY A 228 -13.69 -0.11 -22.03
N ASN A 229 -15.00 -0.05 -22.27
CA ASN A 229 -15.62 -0.15 -23.59
C ASN A 229 -15.42 1.08 -24.49
N ALA A 230 -14.94 2.20 -23.93
CA ALA A 230 -14.76 3.45 -24.68
C ALA A 230 -13.28 3.73 -25.05
N LYS A 231 -12.36 2.81 -24.73
CA LYS A 231 -10.94 3.01 -25.07
C LYS A 231 -10.66 2.49 -26.48
N GLU A 232 -10.24 3.40 -27.34
CA GLU A 232 -9.63 3.04 -28.59
C GLU A 232 -8.39 2.16 -28.32
N ILE A 233 -8.38 0.96 -28.86
CA ILE A 233 -7.24 0.05 -28.76
C ILE A 233 -6.21 0.51 -29.79
N ILE A 234 -5.05 0.91 -29.32
CA ILE A 234 -3.93 1.32 -30.17
C ILE A 234 -3.04 0.10 -30.38
N TYR A 235 -2.80 -0.28 -31.61
CA TYR A 235 -1.96 -1.41 -32.01
C TYR A 235 -1.11 -1.02 -33.23
N LEU A 236 -0.08 -1.80 -33.51
CA LEU A 236 0.70 -1.67 -34.72
C LEU A 236 0.04 -2.46 -35.85
N GLU A 237 -0.12 -1.84 -37.00
CA GLU A 237 -0.46 -2.54 -38.23
C GLU A 237 0.70 -3.46 -38.67
N TRP A 238 0.41 -4.45 -39.52
CA TRP A 238 1.41 -5.39 -39.97
C TRP A 238 2.64 -4.71 -40.61
N GLU A 239 2.42 -3.71 -41.46
CA GLU A 239 3.48 -2.97 -42.10
C GLU A 239 4.35 -2.20 -41.11
N GLU A 240 3.73 -1.60 -40.10
CA GLU A 240 4.44 -0.88 -39.03
C GLU A 240 5.32 -1.84 -38.20
N LEU A 241 4.77 -2.99 -37.83
CA LEU A 241 5.51 -4.04 -37.11
C LEU A 241 6.67 -4.59 -37.95
N PHE A 242 6.45 -4.80 -39.26
CA PHE A 242 7.46 -5.31 -40.17
C PHE A 242 8.58 -4.29 -40.42
N ASN A 243 8.24 -3.03 -40.55
CA ASN A 243 9.21 -1.92 -40.66
C ASN A 243 10.06 -1.84 -39.39
N LEU A 244 9.44 -1.94 -38.20
CA LEU A 244 10.17 -1.99 -36.93
C LEU A 244 11.10 -3.21 -36.86
N TYR A 245 10.61 -4.39 -37.22
CA TYR A 245 11.38 -5.64 -37.23
C TYR A 245 12.60 -5.56 -38.13
N SER A 246 12.45 -4.98 -39.32
CA SER A 246 13.48 -4.88 -40.35
C SER A 246 14.46 -3.73 -40.12
N PHE A 247 14.16 -2.82 -39.20
CA PHE A 247 14.97 -1.63 -38.96
C PHE A 247 16.33 -1.99 -38.37
N LYS A 248 17.41 -1.52 -38.96
CA LYS A 248 18.79 -1.73 -38.49
C LYS A 248 19.22 -0.55 -37.64
N PHE A 249 19.48 -0.84 -36.37
CA PHE A 249 20.06 0.16 -35.47
C PHE A 249 21.56 0.29 -35.69
N PRO A 250 22.15 1.48 -35.52
CA PRO A 250 23.60 1.64 -35.57
C PRO A 250 24.26 0.84 -34.43
N PRO A 251 25.51 0.35 -34.58
CA PRO A 251 26.22 -0.46 -33.58
C PRO A 251 26.29 0.18 -32.20
N SER A 252 26.34 1.52 -32.12
CA SER A 252 26.29 2.29 -30.87
C SER A 252 24.96 2.16 -30.09
N ARG A 253 23.93 1.54 -30.67
CA ARG A 253 22.60 1.36 -30.12
C ARG A 253 22.12 -0.09 -30.12
N SER A 254 23.05 -1.02 -30.00
CA SER A 254 22.75 -2.48 -29.96
C SER A 254 21.73 -2.88 -28.91
N SER A 255 21.67 -2.15 -27.78
CA SER A 255 20.64 -2.35 -26.75
C SER A 255 19.22 -2.11 -27.26
N LEU A 256 19.01 -1.17 -28.17
CA LEU A 256 17.70 -0.92 -28.81
C LEU A 256 17.32 -2.06 -29.74
N GLU A 257 18.29 -2.67 -30.41
CA GLU A 257 18.05 -3.82 -31.28
C GLU A 257 17.53 -5.02 -30.48
N ALA A 258 18.14 -5.32 -29.34
CA ALA A 258 17.68 -6.38 -28.46
C ALA A 258 16.25 -6.12 -27.95
N VAL A 259 15.92 -4.87 -27.56
CA VAL A 259 14.57 -4.50 -27.13
C VAL A 259 13.56 -4.62 -28.27
N ARG A 260 13.92 -4.21 -29.49
CA ARG A 260 13.10 -4.39 -30.70
C ARG A 260 12.78 -5.87 -30.92
N ASP A 261 13.79 -6.72 -30.87
CA ASP A 261 13.64 -8.15 -31.12
C ASP A 261 12.71 -8.81 -30.09
N VAL A 262 12.88 -8.49 -28.81
CA VAL A 262 11.98 -8.96 -27.74
C VAL A 262 10.55 -8.46 -27.94
N PHE A 263 10.38 -7.18 -28.30
CA PHE A 263 9.05 -6.60 -28.57
C PHE A 263 8.38 -7.26 -29.78
N CYS A 264 9.08 -7.37 -30.89
CA CYS A 264 8.58 -8.05 -32.10
C CYS A 264 8.26 -9.52 -31.83
N PHE A 265 9.08 -10.21 -31.02
CA PHE A 265 8.80 -11.59 -30.60
C PHE A 265 7.48 -11.70 -29.82
N CYS A 266 7.23 -10.76 -28.88
CA CYS A 266 5.94 -10.70 -28.20
C CYS A 266 4.78 -10.51 -29.20
N CYS A 267 4.94 -9.63 -30.18
CA CYS A 267 3.93 -9.38 -31.22
C CYS A 267 3.68 -10.61 -32.10
N PHE A 268 4.73 -11.33 -32.49
CA PHE A 268 4.63 -12.50 -33.37
C PHE A 268 4.11 -13.77 -32.67
N THR A 269 4.21 -13.84 -31.35
CA THR A 269 3.81 -15.02 -30.56
C THR A 269 2.57 -14.81 -29.72
N GLY A 270 2.14 -13.55 -29.50
CA GLY A 270 1.06 -13.20 -28.58
C GLY A 270 1.41 -13.35 -27.10
N LEU A 271 2.67 -13.65 -26.77
CA LEU A 271 3.12 -13.77 -25.39
C LEU A 271 3.22 -12.40 -24.72
N ARG A 272 2.82 -12.33 -23.44
CA ARG A 272 3.06 -11.15 -22.62
C ARG A 272 4.54 -10.98 -22.34
N TYR A 273 4.98 -9.74 -22.11
CA TYR A 273 6.35 -9.47 -21.68
C TYR A 273 6.79 -10.36 -20.50
N SER A 274 5.94 -10.55 -19.49
CA SER A 274 6.23 -11.39 -18.32
C SER A 274 6.55 -12.84 -18.68
N ASP A 275 5.90 -13.39 -19.70
CA ASP A 275 6.05 -14.76 -20.14
C ASP A 275 7.34 -14.90 -20.97
N VAL A 276 7.60 -13.93 -21.86
CA VAL A 276 8.87 -13.87 -22.63
C VAL A 276 10.07 -13.62 -21.70
N ALA A 277 9.92 -12.85 -20.63
CA ALA A 277 10.99 -12.62 -19.66
C ALA A 277 11.40 -13.87 -18.87
N LYS A 278 10.54 -14.88 -18.82
CA LYS A 278 10.80 -16.18 -18.18
C LYS A 278 11.11 -17.29 -19.17
N LEU A 279 10.94 -17.05 -20.45
CA LEU A 279 11.17 -18.05 -21.50
C LEU A 279 12.61 -18.56 -21.45
N ARG A 280 12.76 -19.87 -21.27
CA ARG A 280 14.04 -20.57 -21.26
C ARG A 280 14.27 -21.25 -22.59
N ARG A 281 15.52 -21.58 -22.90
CA ARG A 281 15.87 -22.37 -24.10
C ARG A 281 15.21 -23.73 -24.06
N SER A 282 15.09 -24.34 -22.89
CA SER A 282 14.41 -25.62 -22.70
C SER A 282 12.94 -25.61 -23.12
N ASP A 283 12.30 -24.46 -23.11
CA ASP A 283 10.88 -24.26 -23.49
C ASP A 283 10.70 -24.14 -25.00
N VAL A 284 11.80 -23.86 -25.74
CA VAL A 284 11.81 -23.70 -27.19
C VAL A 284 12.05 -25.06 -27.84
N LYS A 285 11.11 -25.49 -28.67
CA LYS A 285 11.21 -26.71 -29.51
C LYS A 285 11.43 -26.32 -30.96
N LYS A 286 11.63 -27.31 -31.83
CA LYS A 286 11.91 -27.08 -33.25
C LYS A 286 10.87 -26.18 -33.93
N ASP A 287 9.58 -26.44 -33.69
CA ASP A 287 8.49 -25.78 -34.40
C ASP A 287 7.51 -25.00 -33.48
N TYR A 288 7.66 -25.12 -32.17
CA TYR A 288 6.78 -24.50 -31.19
C TYR A 288 7.50 -24.14 -29.88
N ILE A 289 6.85 -23.32 -29.07
CA ILE A 289 7.23 -23.00 -27.70
C ILE A 289 6.19 -23.62 -26.77
N SER A 290 6.64 -24.26 -25.68
CA SER A 290 5.78 -24.76 -24.61
C SER A 290 6.02 -23.92 -23.34
N VAL A 291 5.05 -23.09 -22.92
CA VAL A 291 5.17 -22.19 -21.78
C VAL A 291 3.98 -22.28 -20.85
N VAL A 292 4.22 -22.07 -19.57
CA VAL A 292 3.14 -21.81 -18.59
C VAL A 292 3.08 -20.32 -18.34
N THR A 293 1.92 -19.71 -18.62
CA THR A 293 1.75 -18.26 -18.47
C THR A 293 1.80 -17.85 -17.00
N GLN A 294 2.37 -16.68 -16.73
CA GLN A 294 2.54 -16.21 -15.35
C GLN A 294 1.24 -15.70 -14.74
N LYS A 295 0.33 -15.16 -15.54
CA LYS A 295 -0.88 -14.48 -15.05
C LYS A 295 -2.05 -15.45 -14.82
N THR A 296 -2.21 -16.44 -15.70
CA THR A 296 -3.35 -17.36 -15.66
C THR A 296 -2.96 -18.79 -15.32
N VAL A 297 -1.65 -19.08 -15.27
CA VAL A 297 -1.07 -20.41 -14.99
C VAL A 297 -1.51 -21.46 -16.03
N ASP A 298 -1.87 -21.02 -17.24
CA ASP A 298 -2.27 -21.90 -18.33
C ASP A 298 -1.04 -22.40 -19.10
N GLY A 299 -0.99 -23.67 -19.42
CA GLY A 299 -0.04 -24.25 -20.36
C GLY A 299 -0.43 -23.87 -21.78
N LEU A 300 0.50 -23.23 -22.51
CA LEU A 300 0.31 -22.85 -23.90
C LEU A 300 1.36 -23.48 -24.79
N ILE A 301 0.92 -23.99 -25.94
CA ILE A 301 1.78 -24.39 -27.05
C ILE A 301 1.59 -23.35 -28.17
N ILE A 302 2.65 -22.67 -28.54
CA ILE A 302 2.64 -21.60 -29.53
C ILE A 302 3.53 -21.99 -30.70
N GLU A 303 2.94 -22.13 -31.87
CA GLU A 303 3.68 -22.40 -33.10
C GLU A 303 4.59 -21.24 -33.52
N LEU A 304 5.81 -21.54 -33.89
CA LEU A 304 6.80 -20.55 -34.31
C LEU A 304 6.61 -20.22 -35.79
N ASN A 305 6.26 -18.96 -36.09
CA ASN A 305 6.32 -18.46 -37.46
C ASN A 305 7.78 -18.15 -37.90
N LYS A 306 8.00 -17.86 -39.18
CA LYS A 306 9.32 -17.57 -39.69
C LYS A 306 10.06 -16.44 -38.98
N TYR A 307 9.37 -15.42 -38.53
CA TYR A 307 9.94 -14.24 -37.85
C TYR A 307 10.35 -14.54 -36.42
N SER A 308 9.45 -15.14 -35.61
CA SER A 308 9.76 -15.54 -34.25
C SER A 308 10.90 -16.57 -34.21
N ARG A 309 10.95 -17.51 -35.18
CA ARG A 309 12.05 -18.47 -35.32
C ARG A 309 13.36 -17.77 -35.64
N ALA A 310 13.37 -16.81 -36.58
CA ALA A 310 14.56 -16.03 -36.92
C ALA A 310 15.11 -15.25 -35.72
N ILE A 311 14.22 -14.66 -34.89
CA ILE A 311 14.65 -13.99 -33.67
C ILE A 311 15.28 -14.96 -32.68
N LEU A 312 14.67 -16.12 -32.41
CA LEU A 312 15.24 -17.13 -31.50
C LEU A 312 16.62 -17.63 -32.00
N LYS A 313 16.73 -17.90 -33.30
CA LYS A 313 17.99 -18.32 -33.91
C LYS A 313 19.12 -17.30 -33.76
N LYS A 314 18.80 -16.00 -33.82
CA LYS A 314 19.77 -14.91 -33.59
C LYS A 314 20.43 -14.97 -32.20
N TYR A 315 19.70 -15.43 -31.19
CA TYR A 315 20.17 -15.48 -29.80
C TYR A 315 20.54 -16.87 -29.31
N GLU A 316 20.46 -17.89 -30.18
CA GLU A 316 20.70 -19.31 -29.85
C GLU A 316 22.09 -19.56 -29.25
N ASN A 317 23.12 -18.95 -29.82
CA ASN A 317 24.52 -19.15 -29.40
C ASN A 317 25.03 -18.06 -28.43
N ILE A 318 24.15 -17.14 -27.95
CA ILE A 318 24.54 -16.09 -27.03
C ILE A 318 24.33 -16.58 -25.61
N GLY A 319 25.37 -16.63 -24.78
CA GLY A 319 25.30 -17.01 -23.37
C GLY A 319 24.46 -15.99 -22.53
N LEU A 320 23.14 -16.22 -22.43
CA LEU A 320 22.25 -15.39 -21.63
C LEU A 320 22.12 -15.93 -20.20
N PRO A 321 22.01 -15.06 -19.18
CA PRO A 321 21.84 -15.48 -17.79
C PRO A 321 20.60 -16.35 -17.60
N ASN A 322 20.68 -17.36 -16.70
CA ASN A 322 19.57 -18.23 -16.31
C ASN A 322 18.92 -19.00 -17.48
N ASP A 323 19.72 -19.38 -18.48
CA ASP A 323 19.26 -20.12 -19.67
C ASP A 323 18.10 -19.45 -20.43
N LYS A 324 18.04 -18.12 -20.40
CA LYS A 324 17.01 -17.35 -21.12
C LYS A 324 17.14 -17.54 -22.63
N ALA A 325 16.00 -17.64 -23.31
CA ALA A 325 15.94 -17.71 -24.76
C ALA A 325 16.18 -16.36 -25.44
N LEU A 326 15.87 -15.25 -24.77
CA LEU A 326 15.96 -13.89 -25.32
C LEU A 326 16.58 -12.90 -24.31
N PRO A 327 17.24 -11.83 -24.77
CA PRO A 327 17.91 -10.82 -23.92
C PRO A 327 16.91 -9.83 -23.31
N VAL A 328 16.02 -10.30 -22.45
CA VAL A 328 14.98 -9.48 -21.84
C VAL A 328 15.55 -8.67 -20.70
N ILE A 329 15.40 -7.34 -20.77
CA ILE A 329 15.74 -6.38 -19.71
C ILE A 329 14.50 -6.11 -18.83
N SER A 330 14.61 -5.31 -17.75
CA SER A 330 13.47 -5.02 -16.89
C SER A 330 12.34 -4.29 -17.64
N ASN A 331 11.08 -4.52 -17.25
CA ASN A 331 9.90 -3.91 -17.91
C ASN A 331 9.99 -2.38 -17.97
N VAL A 332 10.45 -1.73 -16.90
CA VAL A 332 10.64 -0.27 -16.87
C VAL A 332 11.61 0.18 -17.95
N LYS A 333 12.81 -0.43 -18.01
CA LYS A 333 13.82 -0.10 -19.04
C LYS A 333 13.36 -0.44 -20.43
N MET A 334 12.65 -1.57 -20.61
CA MET A 334 12.10 -1.94 -21.91
C MET A 334 11.12 -0.87 -22.40
N ASN A 335 10.19 -0.41 -21.55
CA ASN A 335 9.26 0.66 -21.90
C ASN A 335 9.97 2.00 -22.21
N GLU A 336 11.03 2.34 -21.47
CA GLU A 336 11.85 3.52 -21.76
C GLU A 336 12.51 3.43 -23.14
N HIS A 337 13.12 2.29 -23.47
CA HIS A 337 13.75 2.06 -24.76
C HIS A 337 12.74 2.04 -25.91
N LEU A 338 11.56 1.44 -25.71
CA LEU A 338 10.45 1.50 -26.68
C LEU A 338 10.02 2.94 -26.95
N LYS A 339 9.98 3.80 -25.92
CA LYS A 339 9.74 5.24 -26.07
C LYS A 339 10.81 5.93 -26.91
N VAL A 340 12.06 5.58 -26.69
CA VAL A 340 13.18 6.12 -27.49
C VAL A 340 13.05 5.67 -28.95
N MET A 341 12.75 4.40 -29.19
CA MET A 341 12.55 3.85 -30.54
C MET A 341 11.38 4.55 -31.25
N GLY A 342 10.28 4.82 -30.57
CA GLY A 342 9.15 5.54 -31.15
C GLY A 342 9.47 7.00 -31.56
N LYS A 343 10.49 7.62 -30.96
CA LYS A 343 10.99 8.94 -31.35
C LYS A 343 11.96 8.88 -32.54
N TRP A 344 12.67 7.79 -32.69
CA TRP A 344 13.45 7.52 -33.89
C TRP A 344 12.45 7.22 -35.00
N ARG A 345 12.38 8.05 -36.00
CA ARG A 345 11.52 7.85 -37.18
C ARG A 345 11.86 6.50 -37.81
N VAL A 346 11.28 5.43 -37.28
CA VAL A 346 11.40 4.08 -37.85
C VAL A 346 10.58 4.00 -39.16
N SER A 347 9.88 5.06 -39.50
CA SER A 347 9.13 5.18 -40.73
C SER A 347 9.62 6.37 -41.57
N THR A 348 10.33 6.06 -42.60
CA THR A 348 10.59 7.04 -43.68
C THR A 348 9.36 7.32 -44.54
N ASN A 349 8.22 6.64 -44.31
CA ASN A 349 6.98 6.81 -45.11
C ASN A 349 5.67 6.81 -44.31
N LEU A 350 5.71 6.66 -42.96
CA LEU A 350 4.51 6.82 -42.15
C LEU A 350 4.54 8.18 -41.47
N GLN A 351 3.50 8.97 -41.71
CA GLN A 351 3.34 10.27 -41.06
C GLN A 351 3.63 10.11 -39.54
N GLY A 352 4.69 10.78 -39.09
CA GLY A 352 5.38 10.61 -37.79
C GLY A 352 4.59 10.83 -36.53
N SER A 353 3.34 10.36 -36.50
CA SER A 353 2.40 10.56 -35.42
C SER A 353 2.03 9.29 -34.65
N TYR A 354 2.26 8.08 -35.19
CA TYR A 354 1.62 6.88 -34.61
C TYR A 354 2.45 6.16 -33.54
N ILE A 355 3.73 5.90 -33.75
CA ILE A 355 4.53 5.20 -32.73
C ILE A 355 4.73 6.08 -31.48
N SER A 356 4.90 7.41 -31.68
CA SER A 356 5.01 8.34 -30.54
C SER A 356 3.69 8.65 -29.85
N ARG A 357 2.54 8.58 -30.55
CA ARG A 357 1.21 8.82 -29.97
C ARG A 357 0.54 7.56 -29.45
N GLY A 358 0.75 6.41 -30.06
CA GLY A 358 0.17 5.14 -29.64
C GLY A 358 0.73 4.61 -28.33
N MET A 359 2.05 4.74 -28.09
CA MET A 359 2.69 4.38 -26.84
C MET A 359 2.40 5.36 -25.68
N PHE A 360 1.91 6.60 -25.97
CA PHE A 360 1.80 7.68 -24.99
C PHE A 360 0.41 8.27 -24.79
N GLY A 361 -0.63 7.66 -25.35
CA GLY A 361 -2.01 8.15 -25.16
C GLY A 361 -2.21 9.54 -25.71
N THR A 362 -2.86 9.66 -26.84
CA THR A 362 -3.98 10.51 -27.21
C THR A 362 -4.18 10.54 -28.73
N LYS A 363 -5.38 10.08 -29.09
CA LYS A 363 -6.25 10.39 -30.26
C LYS A 363 -5.85 10.02 -31.67
N LYS A 364 -6.64 9.08 -32.21
CA LYS A 364 -7.37 8.94 -33.47
C LYS A 364 -6.59 8.66 -34.76
N TYR A 365 -6.87 7.53 -35.43
CA TYR A 365 -7.70 7.36 -36.60
C TYR A 365 -7.82 5.89 -37.06
N TYR A 366 -8.94 5.55 -37.65
CA TYR A 366 -9.49 4.28 -38.15
C TYR A 366 -8.86 3.79 -39.45
N ARG A 367 -8.82 2.50 -39.76
CA ARG A 367 -9.77 1.78 -40.62
C ARG A 367 -9.42 0.31 -40.82
N ASN A 368 -10.43 -0.49 -40.65
CA ASN A 368 -10.80 -1.80 -41.23
C ASN A 368 -9.75 -2.60 -42.01
N THR A 369 -9.29 -3.72 -41.42
CA THR A 369 -9.08 -5.00 -42.10
C THR A 369 -9.32 -6.13 -41.11
N PRO A 370 -9.90 -7.30 -41.54
CA PRO A 370 -10.29 -8.36 -40.63
C PRO A 370 -9.12 -9.30 -40.32
N PHE A 371 -9.14 -9.84 -39.12
CA PHE A 371 -8.30 -10.94 -38.62
C PHE A 371 -6.84 -10.65 -38.24
N LEU A 372 -6.67 -10.03 -37.07
CA LEU A 372 -5.58 -10.39 -36.15
C LEU A 372 -6.06 -10.06 -34.72
N PRO A 373 -5.80 -10.92 -33.71
CA PRO A 373 -6.23 -10.64 -32.34
C PRO A 373 -5.48 -9.41 -31.78
N PRO A 374 -6.08 -8.63 -30.86
CA PRO A 374 -5.48 -7.44 -30.26
C PRO A 374 -4.33 -7.85 -29.33
N ILE A 375 -3.15 -7.96 -29.86
CA ILE A 375 -1.96 -8.52 -29.18
C ILE A 375 -1.14 -7.44 -28.44
N ALA A 376 -1.27 -6.17 -28.82
CA ALA A 376 -0.31 -5.15 -28.39
C ALA A 376 -0.69 -4.35 -27.14
N ALA A 377 -1.95 -4.32 -26.72
CA ALA A 377 -2.35 -3.48 -25.59
C ALA A 377 -1.93 -4.03 -24.23
N ASP A 378 -1.88 -5.36 -24.07
CA ASP A 378 -1.51 -6.01 -22.80
C ASP A 378 0.01 -6.08 -22.58
N VAL A 379 0.82 -5.94 -23.64
CA VAL A 379 2.30 -5.96 -23.53
C VAL A 379 2.85 -4.69 -22.91
N LEU A 380 2.14 -3.57 -23.04
CA LEU A 380 2.60 -2.23 -22.60
C LEU A 380 2.01 -1.81 -21.25
N LEU A 381 1.04 -2.53 -20.69
CA LEU A 381 0.32 -2.14 -19.46
C LEU A 381 0.45 -3.15 -18.31
N SER A 382 1.24 -4.20 -18.44
CA SER A 382 1.54 -5.17 -17.36
C SER A 382 2.75 -4.77 -16.52
#